data_449ff38da1d36415025aab042f21a44e
#
_entry.id   449ff38da1d36415025aab042f21a44e
#
_cell.length_a   1.000
_cell.length_b   1.000
_cell.length_c   1.000
_cell.angle_alpha   90.00
_cell.angle_beta   90.00
_cell.angle_gamma   90.00
#
_symmetry.space_group_name_H-M   'P 1'
#
loop_
_entity.id
_entity.type
_entity.pdbx_description
1 polymer ?
#
loop_
_entity_poly.entity_id
_entity_poly.type
_entity_poly.pdbx_seq_one_letter_code
_entity_poly.pdbx_strand_id
1 'polypeptide(L)'
;MTYSKSMAHGMELTSEDFNKVAGLFEALQQHLSIKGVITGSVSGRVFLSNDGTTAVLTSPQGIFLGGSPKNSLFLEEVNNLFKLELLPALASDGQLDYVLFYPSIETWKSALEVIMKDLLPMRSGRMTYTHDLNSIDAHLDDDIVPINRDFLKRIDIVGLDGVISEILGGWSSLETYEDKGWGCAAIQDTDEGPTIISWCLTDWVVGNECELGIQTDESYRGHGWARKTALGALSLAKQRGITRVGWQCWSNNTGSQRTALSVGFELLADFPILFGWNLPLNNLLVNGNHYMRGDMKYGVDKDYARAAWSYAQALDIGWDWNGDVALYWNAACLFYLIGEKERAKHYYKKAVEKGWKDIHQPHYHEHVYREKDSEQIARILAEACQ
;
A
#
# COMPACT_ATOMS: atom_id res chain seq x y z
N MET A 1 2.57 -0.93 34.30
CA MET A 1 1.75 0.29 34.08
C MET A 1 2.35 1.01 32.88
N THR A 2 1.75 0.88 31.74
CA THR A 2 2.14 1.61 30.52
C THR A 2 1.55 3.02 30.67
N TYR A 3 2.42 4.01 30.84
CA TYR A 3 1.99 5.41 30.88
C TYR A 3 1.56 5.85 29.50
N SER A 4 0.40 6.50 29.39
CA SER A 4 0.02 7.22 28.17
C SER A 4 1.05 8.32 27.92
N LYS A 5 1.60 8.38 26.70
CA LYS A 5 2.49 9.47 26.30
C LYS A 5 1.64 10.73 26.11
N SER A 6 1.87 11.74 26.94
CA SER A 6 1.18 13.02 26.84
C SER A 6 1.72 13.78 25.62
N MET A 7 0.83 14.26 24.79
CA MET A 7 1.05 15.22 23.72
C MET A 7 0.51 16.59 24.15
N ALA A 8 0.88 17.68 23.49
CA ALA A 8 0.39 19.01 23.90
C ALA A 8 -1.12 19.18 23.69
N HIS A 9 -1.65 18.61 22.61
CA HIS A 9 -3.06 18.74 22.20
C HIS A 9 -3.78 17.38 22.09
N GLY A 10 -3.13 16.30 22.54
CA GLY A 10 -3.64 14.95 22.53
C GLY A 10 -2.92 14.02 23.49
N MET A 11 -3.23 12.73 23.38
CA MET A 11 -2.55 11.68 24.15
C MET A 11 -2.54 10.36 23.36
N GLU A 12 -1.52 9.56 23.57
CA GLU A 12 -1.53 8.17 23.17
C GLU A 12 -2.28 7.36 24.23
N LEU A 13 -3.29 6.61 23.79
CA LEU A 13 -4.10 5.79 24.68
C LEU A 13 -3.39 4.48 25.03
N THR A 14 -3.66 3.96 26.23
CA THR A 14 -3.36 2.58 26.57
C THR A 14 -4.43 1.65 26.02
N SER A 15 -4.12 0.36 25.83
CA SER A 15 -5.05 -0.61 25.27
C SER A 15 -6.37 -0.74 26.04
N GLU A 16 -6.38 -0.45 27.35
CA GLU A 16 -7.58 -0.45 28.19
C GLU A 16 -8.58 0.65 27.76
N ASP A 17 -8.09 1.69 27.12
CA ASP A 17 -8.84 2.89 26.72
C ASP A 17 -9.22 2.93 25.23
N PHE A 18 -8.78 1.95 24.42
CA PHE A 18 -9.01 1.95 22.97
C PHE A 18 -10.50 1.99 22.58
N ASN A 19 -11.38 1.41 23.39
CA ASN A 19 -12.80 1.43 23.12
C ASN A 19 -13.43 2.85 23.18
N LYS A 20 -12.74 3.84 23.78
CA LYS A 20 -13.21 5.24 23.83
C LYS A 20 -13.28 5.87 22.43
N VAL A 21 -12.51 5.38 21.48
CA VAL A 21 -12.47 5.93 20.12
C VAL A 21 -13.33 5.16 19.11
N ALA A 22 -13.99 4.07 19.51
CA ALA A 22 -14.75 3.21 18.57
C ALA A 22 -15.74 4.00 17.71
N GLY A 23 -16.49 4.92 18.29
CA GLY A 23 -17.46 5.77 17.58
C GLY A 23 -16.81 6.76 16.61
N LEU A 24 -15.54 7.13 16.80
CA LEU A 24 -14.84 8.05 15.89
C LEU A 24 -14.49 7.38 14.55
N PHE A 25 -14.46 6.05 14.49
CA PHE A 25 -14.16 5.27 13.29
C PHE A 25 -15.38 4.63 12.63
N GLU A 26 -16.60 5.03 12.98
CA GLU A 26 -17.84 4.47 12.42
C GLU A 26 -17.88 4.55 10.89
N ALA A 27 -17.40 5.65 10.30
CA ALA A 27 -17.32 5.82 8.84
C ALA A 27 -16.29 4.89 8.16
N LEU A 28 -15.44 4.20 8.93
CA LEU A 28 -14.40 3.27 8.48
C LEU A 28 -14.61 1.86 9.07
N GLN A 29 -15.79 1.54 9.58
CA GLN A 29 -16.10 0.27 10.26
C GLN A 29 -15.92 -0.99 9.39
N GLN A 30 -15.87 -0.82 8.06
CA GLN A 30 -15.58 -1.90 7.10
C GLN A 30 -14.12 -2.40 7.17
N HIS A 31 -13.21 -1.65 7.79
CA HIS A 31 -11.84 -2.08 8.02
C HIS A 31 -11.76 -2.89 9.31
N LEU A 32 -11.71 -4.22 9.16
CA LEU A 32 -11.72 -5.15 10.29
C LEU A 32 -10.53 -4.93 11.23
N SER A 33 -9.40 -4.44 10.72
CA SER A 33 -8.21 -4.12 11.52
C SER A 33 -8.48 -3.06 12.60
N ILE A 34 -9.35 -2.07 12.33
CA ILE A 34 -9.75 -1.08 13.34
C ILE A 34 -10.43 -1.75 14.53
N LYS A 35 -11.43 -2.61 14.25
CA LYS A 35 -12.10 -3.41 15.28
C LYS A 35 -11.09 -4.29 16.02
N GLY A 36 -10.15 -4.88 15.29
CA GLY A 36 -9.09 -5.72 15.84
C GLY A 36 -8.19 -4.96 16.82
N VAL A 37 -7.76 -3.76 16.48
CA VAL A 37 -6.95 -2.90 17.38
C VAL A 37 -7.77 -2.52 18.61
N ILE A 38 -9.01 -2.05 18.45
CA ILE A 38 -9.87 -1.64 19.56
C ILE A 38 -10.13 -2.79 20.54
N THR A 39 -10.26 -4.02 20.04
CA THR A 39 -10.50 -5.21 20.89
C THR A 39 -9.22 -5.93 21.32
N GLY A 40 -8.04 -5.46 20.91
CA GLY A 40 -6.75 -6.07 21.25
C GLY A 40 -6.42 -7.35 20.48
N SER A 41 -7.17 -7.67 19.42
CA SER A 41 -6.91 -8.85 18.55
C SER A 41 -5.86 -8.57 17.48
N VAL A 42 -5.62 -7.30 17.15
CA VAL A 42 -4.64 -6.81 16.18
C VAL A 42 -3.75 -5.79 16.89
N SER A 43 -2.46 -5.80 16.62
CA SER A 43 -1.51 -4.82 17.16
C SER A 43 -1.79 -3.44 16.57
N GLY A 44 -1.63 -2.39 17.38
CA GLY A 44 -1.80 -1.02 16.91
C GLY A 44 -1.62 0.00 18.02
N ARG A 45 -1.60 1.27 17.64
CA ARG A 45 -1.51 2.43 18.53
C ARG A 45 -2.68 3.36 18.28
N VAL A 46 -3.13 4.05 19.30
CA VAL A 46 -4.25 4.98 19.23
C VAL A 46 -3.88 6.30 19.87
N PHE A 47 -4.09 7.39 19.16
CA PHE A 47 -3.88 8.75 19.61
C PHE A 47 -5.20 9.50 19.57
N LEU A 48 -5.53 10.21 20.64
CA LEU A 48 -6.80 10.92 20.80
C LEU A 48 -6.53 12.38 21.12
N SER A 49 -7.24 13.30 20.47
CA SER A 49 -7.20 14.73 20.81
C SER A 49 -7.75 14.99 22.22
N ASN A 50 -7.25 16.06 22.88
CA ASN A 50 -7.67 16.40 24.25
C ASN A 50 -9.19 16.67 24.37
N ASP A 51 -9.82 17.12 23.29
CA ASP A 51 -11.28 17.34 23.23
C ASP A 51 -12.09 16.06 22.91
N GLY A 52 -11.39 14.94 22.68
CA GLY A 52 -12.00 13.64 22.39
C GLY A 52 -12.69 13.54 21.04
N THR A 53 -12.47 14.49 20.12
CA THR A 53 -13.23 14.54 18.85
C THR A 53 -12.50 13.98 17.64
N THR A 54 -11.17 13.86 17.70
CA THR A 54 -10.31 13.42 16.58
C THR A 54 -9.38 12.31 17.07
N ALA A 55 -9.24 11.25 16.29
CA ALA A 55 -8.32 10.17 16.63
C ALA A 55 -7.46 9.74 15.43
N VAL A 56 -6.28 9.21 15.74
CA VAL A 56 -5.39 8.49 14.82
C VAL A 56 -5.23 7.07 15.35
N LEU A 57 -5.39 6.08 14.48
CA LEU A 57 -5.19 4.67 14.81
C LEU A 57 -4.20 4.06 13.81
N THR A 58 -3.22 3.32 14.30
CA THR A 58 -2.31 2.54 13.45
C THR A 58 -2.64 1.06 13.55
N SER A 59 -2.43 0.33 12.46
CA SER A 59 -2.52 -1.13 12.41
C SER A 59 -1.57 -1.65 11.32
N PRO A 60 -1.35 -2.97 11.19
CA PRO A 60 -0.61 -3.53 10.05
C PRO A 60 -1.21 -3.16 8.68
N GLN A 61 -2.51 -2.89 8.60
CA GLN A 61 -3.17 -2.43 7.37
C GLN A 61 -2.77 -1.01 6.96
N GLY A 62 -2.44 -0.14 7.91
CA GLY A 62 -2.09 1.26 7.69
C GLY A 62 -2.52 2.17 8.83
N ILE A 63 -2.63 3.45 8.53
CA ILE A 63 -2.96 4.52 9.47
C ILE A 63 -4.36 5.03 9.16
N PHE A 64 -5.18 5.21 10.19
CA PHE A 64 -6.57 5.63 10.09
C PHE A 64 -6.80 6.94 10.81
N LEU A 65 -7.48 7.86 10.15
CA LEU A 65 -7.97 9.10 10.74
C LEU A 65 -9.46 8.93 11.06
N GLY A 66 -9.88 9.32 12.25
CA GLY A 66 -11.27 9.18 12.70
C GLY A 66 -11.81 10.42 13.36
N GLY A 67 -13.13 10.54 13.40
CA GLY A 67 -13.85 11.65 14.05
C GLY A 67 -13.87 12.94 13.24
N SER A 68 -13.72 14.08 13.91
CA SER A 68 -13.85 15.42 13.35
C SER A 68 -12.50 16.04 12.99
N PRO A 69 -12.30 16.56 11.77
CA PRO A 69 -11.07 17.21 11.36
C PRO A 69 -10.95 18.69 11.78
N LYS A 70 -11.62 19.12 12.85
CA LYS A 70 -11.72 20.55 13.23
C LYS A 70 -10.65 21.01 14.21
N ASN A 71 -10.00 20.12 14.94
CA ASN A 71 -8.98 20.46 15.93
C ASN A 71 -7.63 20.73 15.25
N SER A 72 -7.42 21.97 14.78
CA SER A 72 -6.22 22.34 14.01
C SER A 72 -4.91 22.13 14.79
N LEU A 73 -4.90 22.37 16.10
CA LEU A 73 -3.70 22.18 16.93
C LEU A 73 -3.32 20.70 17.02
N PHE A 74 -4.30 19.82 17.20
CA PHE A 74 -4.04 18.39 17.17
C PHE A 74 -3.62 17.89 15.77
N LEU A 75 -4.18 18.44 14.68
CA LEU A 75 -3.76 18.08 13.32
C LEU A 75 -2.30 18.44 13.03
N GLU A 76 -1.82 19.60 13.51
CA GLU A 76 -0.40 19.98 13.41
C GLU A 76 0.49 19.03 14.23
N GLU A 77 0.04 18.65 15.42
CA GLU A 77 0.73 17.66 16.26
C GLU A 77 0.76 16.28 15.60
N VAL A 78 -0.30 15.87 14.90
CA VAL A 78 -0.35 14.64 14.09
C VAL A 78 0.68 14.70 12.95
N ASN A 79 0.87 15.85 12.27
CA ASN A 79 1.95 15.98 11.27
C ASN A 79 3.32 15.70 11.88
N ASN A 80 3.59 16.25 13.08
CA ASN A 80 4.84 15.98 13.79
C ASN A 80 4.95 14.50 14.21
N LEU A 81 3.84 13.90 14.68
CA LEU A 81 3.77 12.49 15.02
C LEU A 81 4.15 11.61 13.82
N PHE A 82 3.62 11.90 12.64
CA PHE A 82 4.01 11.19 11.41
C PHE A 82 5.51 11.31 11.14
N LYS A 83 6.04 12.53 11.10
CA LYS A 83 7.43 12.78 10.69
C LYS A 83 8.47 12.27 11.69
N LEU A 84 8.18 12.38 12.97
CA LEU A 84 9.18 12.15 14.02
C LEU A 84 9.06 10.79 14.70
N GLU A 85 7.93 10.11 14.51
CA GLU A 85 7.68 8.86 15.23
C GLU A 85 7.13 7.76 14.35
N LEU A 86 5.97 7.94 13.68
CA LEU A 86 5.32 6.84 12.96
C LEU A 86 6.12 6.39 11.74
N LEU A 87 6.51 7.31 10.84
CA LEU A 87 7.26 6.95 9.64
C LEU A 87 8.67 6.42 9.95
N PRO A 88 9.44 7.00 10.91
CA PRO A 88 10.69 6.40 11.34
C PRO A 88 10.54 5.00 11.96
N ALA A 89 9.47 4.75 12.71
CA ALA A 89 9.20 3.42 13.27
C ALA A 89 8.92 2.39 12.16
N LEU A 90 8.04 2.73 11.20
CA LEU A 90 7.77 1.87 10.03
C LEU A 90 9.05 1.56 9.25
N ALA A 91 9.90 2.57 9.02
CA ALA A 91 11.18 2.38 8.33
C ALA A 91 12.14 1.46 9.11
N SER A 92 12.16 1.57 10.44
CA SER A 92 12.96 0.71 11.33
C SER A 92 12.50 -0.76 11.26
N ASP A 93 11.20 -0.99 11.07
CA ASP A 93 10.61 -2.31 10.90
C ASP A 93 10.71 -2.85 9.46
N GLY A 94 11.42 -2.12 8.57
CA GLY A 94 11.62 -2.48 7.17
C GLY A 94 10.46 -2.13 6.24
N GLN A 95 9.42 -1.50 6.74
CA GLN A 95 8.30 -1.03 5.94
C GLN A 95 8.66 0.30 5.27
N LEU A 96 8.64 0.34 3.96
CA LEU A 96 9.11 1.50 3.18
C LEU A 96 8.01 2.50 2.83
N ASP A 97 6.75 2.09 2.95
CA ASP A 97 5.58 2.85 2.57
C ASP A 97 4.49 2.86 3.66
N TYR A 98 3.48 3.69 3.47
CA TYR A 98 2.31 3.74 4.33
C TYR A 98 1.03 4.00 3.53
N VAL A 99 -0.08 3.52 4.06
CA VAL A 99 -1.43 3.82 3.57
C VAL A 99 -2.16 4.61 4.64
N LEU A 100 -2.75 5.75 4.26
CA LEU A 100 -3.57 6.57 5.13
C LEU A 100 -5.03 6.50 4.70
N PHE A 101 -5.87 6.01 5.59
CA PHE A 101 -7.32 5.94 5.45
C PHE A 101 -7.99 7.12 6.18
N TYR A 102 -9.03 7.68 5.58
CA TYR A 102 -9.80 8.78 6.15
C TYR A 102 -11.28 8.69 5.73
N PRO A 103 -12.22 9.26 6.51
CA PRO A 103 -13.64 9.07 6.28
C PRO A 103 -14.16 9.58 4.94
N SER A 104 -13.79 10.80 4.55
CA SER A 104 -14.17 11.37 3.26
C SER A 104 -13.28 12.55 2.86
N ILE A 105 -13.08 12.73 1.56
CA ILE A 105 -12.26 13.85 1.06
C ILE A 105 -12.97 15.20 1.26
N GLU A 106 -14.30 15.24 1.18
CA GLU A 106 -15.08 16.46 1.33
C GLU A 106 -14.90 17.08 2.72
N THR A 107 -14.84 16.23 3.75
CA THR A 107 -14.70 16.69 5.14
C THR A 107 -13.25 16.81 5.59
N TRP A 108 -12.33 16.00 5.05
CA TRP A 108 -10.95 15.91 5.53
C TRP A 108 -9.92 16.66 4.68
N LYS A 109 -10.30 17.23 3.52
CA LYS A 109 -9.35 17.86 2.58
C LYS A 109 -8.39 18.84 3.25
N SER A 110 -8.91 19.83 3.98
CA SER A 110 -8.06 20.84 4.64
C SER A 110 -7.22 20.27 5.77
N ALA A 111 -7.74 19.27 6.51
CA ALA A 111 -7.00 18.58 7.55
C ALA A 111 -5.85 17.76 6.95
N LEU A 112 -6.10 17.07 5.83
CA LEU A 112 -5.05 16.31 5.12
C LEU A 112 -3.94 17.22 4.59
N GLU A 113 -4.24 18.45 4.18
CA GLU A 113 -3.23 19.44 3.79
C GLU A 113 -2.32 19.83 4.96
N VAL A 114 -2.85 19.86 6.19
CA VAL A 114 -2.07 20.12 7.42
C VAL A 114 -1.28 18.87 7.82
N ILE A 115 -1.95 17.72 7.97
CA ILE A 115 -1.33 16.47 8.44
C ILE A 115 -0.22 16.01 7.49
N MET A 116 -0.44 16.12 6.17
CA MET A 116 0.48 15.64 5.14
C MET A 116 1.46 16.71 4.65
N LYS A 117 1.52 17.87 5.31
CA LYS A 117 2.46 18.93 4.96
C LYS A 117 3.89 18.37 4.94
N ASP A 118 4.59 18.59 3.83
CA ASP A 118 5.97 18.16 3.57
C ASP A 118 6.15 16.62 3.42
N LEU A 119 5.08 15.81 3.51
CA LEU A 119 5.13 14.36 3.34
C LEU A 119 4.86 13.92 1.90
N LEU A 120 4.22 14.77 1.11
CA LEU A 120 3.98 14.59 -0.33
C LEU A 120 3.33 13.24 -0.70
N PRO A 121 2.30 12.75 0.00
CA PRO A 121 1.64 11.52 -0.36
C PRO A 121 0.91 11.65 -1.69
N MET A 122 0.67 10.51 -2.31
CA MET A 122 -0.12 10.41 -3.52
C MET A 122 -1.56 10.00 -3.20
N ARG A 123 -2.51 10.44 -4.00
CA ARG A 123 -3.87 9.90 -3.99
C ARG A 123 -3.90 8.56 -4.70
N SER A 124 -4.58 7.62 -4.12
CA SER A 124 -4.84 6.30 -4.68
C SER A 124 -6.19 5.79 -4.17
N GLY A 125 -6.52 4.53 -4.38
CA GLY A 125 -7.74 3.93 -3.89
C GLY A 125 -7.58 2.48 -3.44
N ARG A 126 -8.45 2.09 -2.53
CA ARG A 126 -8.59 0.72 -2.05
C ARG A 126 -10.02 0.26 -2.23
N MET A 127 -10.18 -0.93 -2.79
CA MET A 127 -11.48 -1.59 -2.89
C MET A 127 -11.60 -2.62 -1.78
N THR A 128 -12.72 -2.59 -1.08
CA THR A 128 -13.06 -3.53 -0.01
C THR A 128 -14.22 -4.41 -0.47
N TYR A 129 -14.08 -5.71 -0.26
CA TYR A 129 -15.07 -6.71 -0.57
C TYR A 129 -15.44 -7.48 0.69
N THR A 130 -16.63 -8.05 0.69
CA THR A 130 -17.13 -8.92 1.77
C THR A 130 -17.71 -10.20 1.21
N HIS A 131 -17.64 -11.26 1.99
CA HIS A 131 -18.26 -12.55 1.67
C HIS A 131 -18.96 -13.11 2.91
N ASP A 132 -20.23 -13.48 2.76
CA ASP A 132 -20.98 -14.23 3.76
C ASP A 132 -20.82 -15.73 3.50
N LEU A 133 -20.19 -16.44 4.44
CA LEU A 133 -19.86 -17.86 4.31
C LEU A 133 -21.05 -18.81 4.47
N ASN A 134 -22.24 -18.32 4.83
CA ASN A 134 -23.42 -19.18 4.97
C ASN A 134 -23.83 -19.85 3.65
N SER A 135 -23.47 -19.27 2.51
CA SER A 135 -23.84 -19.68 1.17
C SER A 135 -22.82 -20.54 0.42
N ILE A 136 -21.64 -20.84 1.00
CA ILE A 136 -20.59 -21.60 0.31
C ILE A 136 -20.71 -23.10 0.56
N ASP A 137 -20.60 -23.89 -0.53
CA ASP A 137 -20.19 -25.29 -0.51
C ASP A 137 -18.65 -25.32 -0.38
N ALA A 138 -18.18 -25.55 0.84
CA ALA A 138 -16.77 -25.45 1.17
C ALA A 138 -16.07 -26.78 0.89
N HIS A 139 -15.36 -26.87 -0.23
CA HIS A 139 -14.49 -28.00 -0.57
C HIS A 139 -13.05 -27.54 -0.73
N LEU A 140 -12.11 -28.30 -0.19
CA LEU A 140 -10.69 -28.12 -0.43
C LEU A 140 -10.32 -28.92 -1.67
N ASP A 141 -9.79 -28.25 -2.69
CA ASP A 141 -9.30 -28.89 -3.92
C ASP A 141 -8.05 -29.73 -3.58
N ASP A 142 -7.90 -30.90 -4.21
CA ASP A 142 -6.80 -31.85 -3.96
C ASP A 142 -5.40 -31.22 -4.27
N ASP A 143 -5.35 -30.21 -5.14
CA ASP A 143 -4.13 -29.47 -5.50
C ASP A 143 -3.75 -28.41 -4.46
N ILE A 144 -4.54 -28.23 -3.40
CA ILE A 144 -4.38 -27.17 -2.41
C ILE A 144 -4.07 -27.75 -1.03
N VAL A 145 -2.96 -27.29 -0.45
CA VAL A 145 -2.50 -27.76 0.86
C VAL A 145 -2.74 -26.68 1.93
N PRO A 146 -3.22 -27.04 3.12
CA PRO A 146 -3.33 -26.13 4.24
C PRO A 146 -1.96 -25.67 4.73
N ILE A 147 -1.81 -24.38 5.00
CA ILE A 147 -0.63 -23.80 5.66
C ILE A 147 -0.87 -23.92 7.18
N ASN A 148 -0.35 -24.96 7.76
CA ASN A 148 -0.43 -25.26 9.17
C ASN A 148 0.97 -25.33 9.80
N ARG A 149 1.03 -25.64 11.11
CA ARG A 149 2.29 -25.77 11.86
C ARG A 149 3.32 -26.69 11.20
N ASP A 150 2.89 -27.84 10.68
CA ASP A 150 3.80 -28.81 10.07
C ASP A 150 4.30 -28.30 8.71
N PHE A 151 3.44 -27.63 7.95
CA PHE A 151 3.80 -26.97 6.71
C PHE A 151 4.85 -25.87 6.94
N LEU A 152 4.68 -25.04 7.94
CA LEU A 152 5.60 -23.94 8.26
C LEU A 152 6.98 -24.39 8.76
N LYS A 153 7.14 -25.67 9.13
CA LYS A 153 8.43 -26.25 9.53
C LYS A 153 9.18 -26.95 8.39
N ARG A 154 8.61 -27.00 7.22
CA ARG A 154 9.25 -27.65 6.07
C ARG A 154 10.45 -26.82 5.60
N ILE A 155 11.55 -27.51 5.27
CA ILE A 155 12.78 -26.90 4.77
C ILE A 155 13.03 -27.18 3.29
N ASP A 156 12.17 -27.98 2.69
CA ASP A 156 12.25 -28.47 1.31
C ASP A 156 11.33 -27.68 0.35
N ILE A 157 10.63 -26.66 0.81
CA ILE A 157 9.69 -25.87 0.03
C ILE A 157 10.31 -24.51 -0.37
N VAL A 158 10.42 -24.28 -1.64
CA VAL A 158 10.84 -22.99 -2.22
C VAL A 158 9.71 -21.96 -2.05
N GLY A 159 10.06 -20.75 -1.62
CA GLY A 159 9.11 -19.64 -1.43
C GLY A 159 8.45 -19.61 -0.04
N LEU A 160 8.76 -20.54 0.87
CA LEU A 160 8.19 -20.56 2.22
C LEU A 160 8.59 -19.35 3.06
N ASP A 161 9.83 -18.85 2.89
CA ASP A 161 10.29 -17.65 3.60
C ASP A 161 9.43 -16.42 3.27
N GLY A 162 8.97 -16.30 2.02
CA GLY A 162 8.05 -15.25 1.59
C GLY A 162 6.68 -15.35 2.29
N VAL A 163 6.15 -16.57 2.43
CA VAL A 163 4.91 -16.82 3.17
C VAL A 163 5.06 -16.49 4.65
N ILE A 164 6.19 -16.88 5.27
CA ILE A 164 6.49 -16.57 6.67
C ILE A 164 6.61 -15.05 6.87
N SER A 165 7.27 -14.35 5.95
CA SER A 165 7.39 -12.89 5.99
C SER A 165 6.03 -12.20 5.91
N GLU A 166 5.15 -12.68 5.05
CA GLU A 166 3.77 -12.15 4.93
C GLU A 166 2.98 -12.36 6.23
N ILE A 167 3.04 -13.58 6.80
CA ILE A 167 2.40 -13.86 8.09
C ILE A 167 2.89 -12.90 9.17
N LEU A 168 4.20 -12.70 9.29
CA LEU A 168 4.80 -11.81 10.29
C LEU A 168 4.50 -10.32 10.03
N GLY A 169 4.12 -9.94 8.82
CA GLY A 169 3.63 -8.61 8.49
C GLY A 169 2.27 -8.28 9.13
N GLY A 170 1.40 -9.28 9.32
CA GLY A 170 0.07 -9.11 9.92
C GLY A 170 -0.06 -9.62 11.35
N TRP A 171 0.71 -10.64 11.73
CA TRP A 171 0.62 -11.34 13.01
C TRP A 171 1.83 -11.06 13.91
N SER A 172 1.60 -10.99 15.21
CA SER A 172 2.66 -10.71 16.18
C SER A 172 3.72 -11.81 16.27
N SER A 173 3.39 -13.03 15.87
CA SER A 173 4.31 -14.17 15.79
C SER A 173 3.71 -15.31 14.97
N LEU A 174 4.56 -16.23 14.49
CA LEU A 174 4.10 -17.49 13.88
C LEU A 174 3.22 -18.31 14.82
N GLU A 175 3.55 -18.31 16.11
CA GLU A 175 2.79 -19.03 17.13
C GLU A 175 1.35 -18.50 17.23
N THR A 176 1.16 -17.17 17.18
CA THR A 176 -0.16 -16.53 17.16
C THR A 176 -0.93 -16.88 15.89
N TYR A 177 -0.25 -16.91 14.75
CA TYR A 177 -0.86 -17.35 13.50
C TYR A 177 -1.24 -18.83 13.54
N GLU A 178 -0.38 -19.72 14.04
CA GLU A 178 -0.67 -21.15 14.18
C GLU A 178 -1.90 -21.43 15.06
N ASP A 179 -2.13 -20.60 16.07
CA ASP A 179 -3.28 -20.70 16.98
C ASP A 179 -4.58 -20.17 16.36
N LYS A 180 -4.53 -19.01 15.73
CA LYS A 180 -5.72 -18.24 15.31
C LYS A 180 -5.88 -18.10 13.80
N GLY A 181 -4.79 -18.13 13.05
CA GLY A 181 -4.78 -17.95 11.61
C GLY A 181 -4.92 -19.28 10.85
N TRP A 182 -5.02 -19.17 9.57
CA TRP A 182 -4.96 -20.29 8.61
C TRP A 182 -4.68 -19.76 7.22
N GLY A 183 -4.33 -20.68 6.34
CA GLY A 183 -4.15 -20.38 4.93
C GLY A 183 -4.05 -21.63 4.10
N CYS A 184 -3.96 -21.42 2.80
CA CYS A 184 -3.76 -22.48 1.82
C CYS A 184 -2.68 -22.08 0.82
N ALA A 185 -1.94 -23.06 0.33
CA ALA A 185 -0.97 -22.92 -0.75
C ALA A 185 -1.24 -23.91 -1.88
N ALA A 186 -0.90 -23.51 -3.10
CA ALA A 186 -0.69 -24.38 -4.23
C ALA A 186 0.81 -24.59 -4.40
N ILE A 187 1.23 -25.85 -4.53
CA ILE A 187 2.63 -26.25 -4.71
C ILE A 187 2.78 -26.93 -6.06
N GLN A 188 3.86 -26.63 -6.75
CA GLN A 188 4.24 -27.29 -8.00
C GLN A 188 5.70 -27.70 -7.94
N ASP A 189 6.01 -28.89 -8.46
CA ASP A 189 7.40 -29.31 -8.63
C ASP A 189 8.05 -28.52 -9.76
N THR A 190 9.16 -27.87 -9.44
CA THR A 190 10.01 -27.12 -10.38
C THR A 190 11.43 -27.69 -10.38
N ASP A 191 12.30 -27.16 -11.22
CA ASP A 191 13.73 -27.53 -11.23
C ASP A 191 14.43 -27.23 -9.89
N GLU A 192 13.88 -26.30 -9.09
CA GLU A 192 14.40 -25.94 -7.75
C GLU A 192 13.79 -26.78 -6.63
N GLY A 193 12.82 -27.63 -6.93
CA GLY A 193 12.06 -28.46 -6.00
C GLY A 193 10.62 -28.01 -5.81
N PRO A 194 9.92 -28.56 -4.80
CA PRO A 194 8.53 -28.17 -4.50
C PRO A 194 8.43 -26.68 -4.21
N THR A 195 7.72 -25.94 -5.04
CA THR A 195 7.67 -24.47 -5.03
C THR A 195 6.25 -23.96 -4.76
N ILE A 196 6.08 -23.00 -3.85
CA ILE A 196 4.81 -22.33 -3.63
C ILE A 196 4.56 -21.38 -4.80
N ILE A 197 3.52 -21.65 -5.59
CA ILE A 197 3.14 -20.85 -6.75
C ILE A 197 1.99 -19.89 -6.47
N SER A 198 1.19 -20.18 -5.46
CA SER A 198 0.09 -19.32 -5.00
C SER A 198 -0.23 -19.63 -3.55
N TRP A 199 -0.62 -18.61 -2.80
CA TRP A 199 -1.10 -18.78 -1.44
C TRP A 199 -2.24 -17.80 -1.13
N CYS A 200 -3.08 -18.16 -0.16
CA CYS A 200 -4.09 -17.30 0.44
C CYS A 200 -4.06 -17.51 1.96
N LEU A 201 -3.88 -16.41 2.70
CA LEU A 201 -3.67 -16.39 4.16
C LEU A 201 -4.71 -15.51 4.84
N THR A 202 -4.98 -15.76 6.10
CA THR A 202 -5.64 -14.77 6.97
C THR A 202 -4.63 -13.70 7.38
N ASP A 203 -4.97 -12.43 7.13
CA ASP A 203 -4.21 -11.29 7.61
C ASP A 203 -4.48 -11.05 9.10
N TRP A 204 -5.76 -11.13 9.51
CA TRP A 204 -6.21 -11.09 10.91
C TRP A 204 -7.58 -11.75 11.10
N VAL A 205 -7.86 -12.08 12.37
CA VAL A 205 -9.13 -12.66 12.81
C VAL A 205 -9.66 -11.88 14.01
N VAL A 206 -10.91 -11.45 13.94
CA VAL A 206 -11.58 -10.67 14.98
C VAL A 206 -12.97 -11.25 15.26
N GLY A 207 -13.09 -12.03 16.35
CA GLY A 207 -14.31 -12.77 16.64
C GLY A 207 -14.61 -13.83 15.56
N ASN A 208 -15.75 -13.73 14.91
CA ASN A 208 -16.18 -14.60 13.80
C ASN A 208 -15.99 -13.96 12.41
N GLU A 209 -15.11 -12.99 12.30
CA GLU A 209 -14.76 -12.31 11.06
C GLU A 209 -13.26 -12.42 10.80
N CYS A 210 -12.85 -12.49 9.53
CA CYS A 210 -11.44 -12.46 9.13
C CYS A 210 -11.24 -11.65 7.86
N GLU A 211 -9.98 -11.33 7.56
CA GLU A 211 -9.57 -10.77 6.28
C GLU A 211 -8.54 -11.68 5.63
N LEU A 212 -8.58 -11.79 4.30
CA LEU A 212 -7.69 -12.65 3.52
C LEU A 212 -6.76 -11.80 2.66
N GLY A 213 -5.46 -12.16 2.70
CA GLY A 213 -4.43 -11.77 1.76
C GLY A 213 -4.13 -12.90 0.77
N ILE A 214 -3.71 -12.56 -0.44
CA ILE A 214 -3.43 -13.53 -1.51
C ILE A 214 -2.27 -13.08 -2.39
N GLN A 215 -1.48 -14.04 -2.81
CA GLN A 215 -0.46 -13.84 -3.84
C GLN A 215 -0.38 -15.04 -4.77
N THR A 216 -0.10 -14.78 -6.05
CA THR A 216 0.27 -15.80 -7.04
C THR A 216 1.51 -15.31 -7.76
N ASP A 217 2.51 -16.18 -7.85
CA ASP A 217 3.73 -15.91 -8.60
C ASP A 217 3.40 -15.49 -10.03
N GLU A 218 4.13 -14.54 -10.55
CA GLU A 218 3.83 -13.89 -11.83
C GLU A 218 3.78 -14.89 -12.99
N SER A 219 4.67 -15.86 -12.99
CA SER A 219 4.78 -16.90 -14.02
C SER A 219 3.57 -17.84 -14.04
N TYR A 220 2.80 -17.88 -12.93
CA TYR A 220 1.65 -18.78 -12.76
C TYR A 220 0.30 -18.04 -12.74
N ARG A 221 0.30 -16.72 -13.01
CA ARG A 221 -0.94 -15.94 -13.10
C ARG A 221 -1.78 -16.36 -14.32
N GLY A 222 -3.08 -16.17 -14.22
CA GLY A 222 -4.01 -16.51 -15.30
C GLY A 222 -4.42 -17.99 -15.38
N HIS A 223 -3.88 -18.87 -14.55
CA HIS A 223 -4.16 -20.32 -14.54
C HIS A 223 -5.16 -20.77 -13.45
N GLY A 224 -5.79 -19.83 -12.75
CA GLY A 224 -6.83 -20.12 -11.76
C GLY A 224 -6.32 -20.46 -10.35
N TRP A 225 -5.00 -20.43 -10.10
CA TRP A 225 -4.42 -20.79 -8.81
C TRP A 225 -4.88 -19.90 -7.66
N ALA A 226 -4.94 -18.57 -7.89
CA ALA A 226 -5.48 -17.63 -6.90
C ALA A 226 -6.92 -18.01 -6.49
N ARG A 227 -7.77 -18.38 -7.44
CA ARG A 227 -9.14 -18.82 -7.16
C ARG A 227 -9.17 -20.09 -6.31
N LYS A 228 -8.34 -21.10 -6.63
CA LYS A 228 -8.27 -22.36 -5.89
C LYS A 228 -7.80 -22.13 -4.44
N THR A 229 -6.71 -21.37 -4.23
CA THR A 229 -6.21 -21.07 -2.89
C THR A 229 -7.19 -20.24 -2.06
N ALA A 230 -7.89 -19.26 -2.68
CA ALA A 230 -8.93 -18.50 -2.01
C ALA A 230 -10.12 -19.38 -1.58
N LEU A 231 -10.61 -20.27 -2.43
CA LEU A 231 -11.68 -21.21 -2.08
C LEU A 231 -11.26 -22.16 -0.95
N GLY A 232 -10.01 -22.62 -0.96
CA GLY A 232 -9.45 -23.41 0.13
C GLY A 232 -9.44 -22.65 1.45
N ALA A 233 -8.98 -21.39 1.45
CA ALA A 233 -8.96 -20.54 2.64
C ALA A 233 -10.38 -20.26 3.16
N LEU A 234 -11.37 -20.02 2.27
CA LEU A 234 -12.78 -19.86 2.63
C LEU A 234 -13.38 -21.15 3.21
N SER A 235 -13.01 -22.32 2.69
CA SER A 235 -13.40 -23.61 3.24
C SER A 235 -12.91 -23.76 4.68
N LEU A 236 -11.64 -23.47 4.93
CA LEU A 236 -11.06 -23.51 6.28
C LEU A 236 -11.69 -22.46 7.21
N ALA A 237 -12.02 -21.28 6.70
CA ALA A 237 -12.73 -20.26 7.46
C ALA A 237 -14.08 -20.76 7.98
N LYS A 238 -14.88 -21.37 7.09
CA LYS A 238 -16.18 -21.95 7.42
C LYS A 238 -16.05 -23.04 8.50
N GLN A 239 -15.06 -23.94 8.38
CA GLN A 239 -14.81 -24.98 9.37
C GLN A 239 -14.44 -24.42 10.75
N ARG A 240 -13.88 -23.20 10.81
CA ARG A 240 -13.52 -22.48 12.04
C ARG A 240 -14.65 -21.61 12.60
N GLY A 241 -15.85 -21.66 12.01
CA GLY A 241 -17.00 -20.88 12.46
C GLY A 241 -16.94 -19.39 12.09
N ILE A 242 -16.10 -19.03 11.12
CA ILE A 242 -16.12 -17.68 10.54
C ILE A 242 -17.41 -17.52 9.72
N THR A 243 -18.06 -16.38 9.89
CA THR A 243 -19.30 -16.05 9.19
C THR A 243 -19.12 -15.00 8.12
N ARG A 244 -18.14 -14.11 8.30
CA ARG A 244 -17.84 -13.03 7.35
C ARG A 244 -16.35 -12.93 7.05
N VAL A 245 -16.04 -12.82 5.77
CA VAL A 245 -14.67 -12.68 5.29
C VAL A 245 -14.54 -11.38 4.52
N GLY A 246 -13.51 -10.59 4.85
CA GLY A 246 -13.10 -9.39 4.14
C GLY A 246 -11.99 -9.70 3.12
N TRP A 247 -11.91 -8.84 2.12
CA TRP A 247 -10.85 -8.83 1.12
C TRP A 247 -10.59 -7.40 0.68
N GLN A 248 -9.34 -7.01 0.62
CA GLN A 248 -8.98 -5.68 0.14
C GLN A 248 -7.89 -5.72 -0.92
N CYS A 249 -7.99 -4.81 -1.87
CA CYS A 249 -6.95 -4.66 -2.88
C CYS A 249 -6.83 -3.20 -3.36
N TRP A 250 -5.72 -2.88 -3.99
CA TRP A 250 -5.56 -1.62 -4.69
C TRP A 250 -6.59 -1.51 -5.82
N SER A 251 -7.13 -0.31 -6.03
CA SER A 251 -8.17 -0.10 -7.04
C SER A 251 -7.69 -0.33 -8.48
N ASN A 252 -6.39 -0.31 -8.73
CA ASN A 252 -5.79 -0.67 -10.01
C ASN A 252 -5.41 -2.16 -10.11
N ASN A 253 -5.53 -2.95 -9.03
CA ASN A 253 -5.25 -4.38 -9.04
C ASN A 253 -6.45 -5.18 -9.58
N THR A 254 -6.66 -5.12 -10.90
CA THR A 254 -7.78 -5.81 -11.57
C THR A 254 -7.70 -7.34 -11.42
N GLY A 255 -6.51 -7.91 -11.24
CA GLY A 255 -6.33 -9.35 -11.01
C GLY A 255 -6.94 -9.78 -9.67
N SER A 256 -6.63 -9.07 -8.59
CA SER A 256 -7.19 -9.33 -7.26
C SER A 256 -8.71 -9.10 -7.22
N GLN A 257 -9.21 -8.03 -7.86
CA GLN A 257 -10.64 -7.75 -7.98
C GLN A 257 -11.41 -8.92 -8.65
N ARG A 258 -10.91 -9.38 -9.81
CA ARG A 258 -11.51 -10.51 -10.53
C ARG A 258 -11.47 -11.79 -9.71
N THR A 259 -10.39 -12.02 -8.99
CA THR A 259 -10.27 -13.19 -8.12
C THR A 259 -11.32 -13.14 -7.02
N ALA A 260 -11.44 -12.05 -6.28
CA ALA A 260 -12.45 -11.86 -5.23
C ALA A 260 -13.88 -12.12 -5.77
N LEU A 261 -14.26 -11.46 -6.87
CA LEU A 261 -15.56 -11.65 -7.50
C LEU A 261 -15.80 -13.10 -7.96
N SER A 262 -14.76 -13.77 -8.47
CA SER A 262 -14.87 -15.16 -8.98
C SER A 262 -15.11 -16.20 -7.89
N VAL A 263 -14.80 -15.89 -6.64
CA VAL A 263 -15.01 -16.75 -5.48
C VAL A 263 -16.19 -16.30 -4.60
N GLY A 264 -17.00 -15.35 -5.10
CA GLY A 264 -18.27 -14.97 -4.48
C GLY A 264 -18.23 -13.77 -3.55
N PHE A 265 -17.11 -13.03 -3.49
CA PHE A 265 -17.10 -11.75 -2.77
C PHE A 265 -17.93 -10.68 -3.50
N GLU A 266 -18.54 -9.82 -2.73
CA GLU A 266 -19.28 -8.66 -3.21
C GLU A 266 -18.53 -7.38 -2.86
N LEU A 267 -18.52 -6.40 -3.78
CA LEU A 267 -17.90 -5.10 -3.55
C LEU A 267 -18.69 -4.36 -2.46
N LEU A 268 -18.01 -4.04 -1.37
CA LEU A 268 -18.58 -3.29 -0.26
C LEU A 268 -18.33 -1.79 -0.42
N ALA A 269 -17.12 -1.40 -0.80
CA ALA A 269 -16.78 0.00 -0.95
C ALA A 269 -15.50 0.22 -1.78
N ASP A 270 -15.40 1.41 -2.40
CA ASP A 270 -14.21 1.94 -3.09
C ASP A 270 -13.82 3.23 -2.35
N PHE A 271 -12.64 3.23 -1.72
CA PHE A 271 -12.20 4.34 -0.90
C PHE A 271 -11.05 5.09 -1.54
N PRO A 272 -11.09 6.42 -1.55
CA PRO A 272 -9.90 7.22 -1.72
C PRO A 272 -9.00 7.07 -0.48
N ILE A 273 -7.71 6.88 -0.73
CA ILE A 273 -6.67 6.84 0.30
C ILE A 273 -5.53 7.78 -0.09
N LEU A 274 -4.67 8.10 0.88
CA LEU A 274 -3.35 8.60 0.58
C LEU A 274 -2.34 7.47 0.76
N PHE A 275 -1.42 7.39 -0.20
CA PHE A 275 -0.31 6.46 -0.18
C PHE A 275 0.99 7.25 -0.24
N GLY A 276 1.95 6.87 0.57
CA GLY A 276 3.24 7.54 0.57
C GLY A 276 4.38 6.62 0.96
N TRP A 277 5.57 7.03 0.56
CA TRP A 277 6.82 6.39 0.97
C TRP A 277 7.37 7.12 2.19
N ASN A 278 8.05 6.38 3.07
CA ASN A 278 8.69 6.96 4.25
C ASN A 278 9.80 7.95 3.87
N LEU A 279 10.38 7.82 2.68
CA LEU A 279 11.35 8.76 2.14
C LEU A 279 10.66 9.78 1.23
N PRO A 280 10.70 11.08 1.53
CA PRO A 280 10.09 12.14 0.71
C PRO A 280 10.54 12.14 -0.76
N LEU A 281 11.78 11.71 -1.00
CA LEU A 281 12.33 11.57 -2.34
C LEU A 281 11.54 10.58 -3.20
N ASN A 282 11.19 9.41 -2.65
CA ASN A 282 10.38 8.44 -3.36
C ASN A 282 8.99 9.00 -3.70
N ASN A 283 8.42 9.81 -2.80
CA ASN A 283 7.15 10.50 -3.06
C ASN A 283 7.25 11.47 -4.24
N LEU A 284 8.33 12.22 -4.36
CA LEU A 284 8.55 13.11 -5.51
C LEU A 284 8.56 12.35 -6.84
N LEU A 285 9.22 11.19 -6.89
CA LEU A 285 9.30 10.38 -8.11
C LEU A 285 7.95 9.75 -8.47
N VAL A 286 7.27 9.17 -7.50
CA VAL A 286 5.94 8.57 -7.69
C VAL A 286 4.94 9.63 -8.12
N ASN A 287 4.92 10.79 -7.48
CA ASN A 287 4.08 11.93 -7.87
C ASN A 287 4.43 12.42 -9.29
N GLY A 288 5.71 12.52 -9.62
CA GLY A 288 6.18 12.87 -10.96
C GLY A 288 5.59 11.93 -12.02
N ASN A 289 5.61 10.63 -11.78
CA ASN A 289 5.01 9.62 -12.67
C ASN A 289 3.50 9.82 -12.84
N HIS A 290 2.77 10.05 -11.73
CA HIS A 290 1.32 10.25 -11.80
C HIS A 290 0.94 11.52 -12.54
N TYR A 291 1.59 12.64 -12.26
CA TYR A 291 1.35 13.88 -12.99
C TYR A 291 1.74 13.78 -14.47
N MET A 292 2.79 13.02 -14.78
CA MET A 292 3.20 12.81 -16.18
C MET A 292 2.17 12.03 -16.99
N ARG A 293 1.55 10.99 -16.40
CA ARG A 293 0.62 10.08 -17.09
C ARG A 293 -0.85 10.41 -16.85
N GLY A 294 -1.17 11.03 -15.72
CA GLY A 294 -2.51 11.16 -15.16
C GLY A 294 -3.00 9.88 -14.49
N ASP A 295 -3.91 10.02 -13.56
CA ASP A 295 -4.67 8.91 -12.98
C ASP A 295 -6.13 9.37 -12.81
N MET A 296 -6.92 9.20 -13.86
CA MET A 296 -8.30 9.68 -13.93
C MET A 296 -9.20 9.08 -12.85
N LYS A 297 -8.92 7.85 -12.42
CA LYS A 297 -9.74 7.18 -11.41
C LYS A 297 -9.71 7.89 -10.04
N TYR A 298 -8.57 8.51 -9.71
CA TYR A 298 -8.39 9.19 -8.43
C TYR A 298 -8.27 10.71 -8.55
N GLY A 299 -8.68 11.24 -9.70
CA GLY A 299 -8.69 12.69 -9.95
C GLY A 299 -7.30 13.31 -10.00
N VAL A 300 -6.31 12.54 -10.46
CA VAL A 300 -4.98 13.06 -10.79
C VAL A 300 -4.94 13.30 -12.28
N ASP A 301 -5.14 14.54 -12.67
CA ASP A 301 -5.01 14.95 -14.06
C ASP A 301 -3.55 14.96 -14.51
N LYS A 302 -3.34 14.73 -15.81
CA LYS A 302 -2.03 14.88 -16.43
C LYS A 302 -1.58 16.34 -16.28
N ASP A 303 -0.43 16.56 -15.64
CA ASP A 303 0.13 17.87 -15.35
C ASP A 303 1.65 17.84 -15.51
N TYR A 304 2.09 18.23 -16.70
CA TYR A 304 3.52 18.20 -17.04
C TYR A 304 4.34 19.20 -16.22
N ALA A 305 3.76 20.31 -15.77
CA ALA A 305 4.46 21.26 -14.93
C ALA A 305 4.75 20.66 -13.54
N ARG A 306 3.74 20.11 -12.89
CA ARG A 306 3.93 19.41 -11.60
C ARG A 306 4.87 18.21 -11.73
N ALA A 307 4.75 17.43 -12.81
CA ALA A 307 5.64 16.31 -13.07
C ALA A 307 7.11 16.76 -13.21
N ALA A 308 7.36 17.80 -14.05
CA ALA A 308 8.70 18.35 -14.25
C ALA A 308 9.34 18.82 -12.94
N TRP A 309 8.57 19.58 -12.15
CA TRP A 309 9.06 20.10 -10.88
C TRP A 309 9.27 18.99 -9.83
N SER A 310 8.42 17.97 -9.79
CA SER A 310 8.60 16.82 -8.90
C SER A 310 9.90 16.06 -9.22
N TYR A 311 10.17 15.78 -10.49
CA TYR A 311 11.43 15.16 -10.91
C TYR A 311 12.64 16.05 -10.62
N ALA A 312 12.54 17.34 -10.92
CA ALA A 312 13.64 18.27 -10.64
C ALA A 312 14.00 18.30 -9.16
N GLN A 313 13.02 18.43 -8.27
CA GLN A 313 13.27 18.41 -6.84
C GLN A 313 13.90 17.09 -6.39
N ALA A 314 13.44 15.94 -6.92
CA ALA A 314 14.04 14.65 -6.63
C ALA A 314 15.51 14.58 -7.06
N LEU A 315 15.82 15.06 -8.26
CA LEU A 315 17.18 15.04 -8.82
C LEU A 315 18.10 16.04 -8.12
N ASP A 316 17.58 17.19 -7.65
CA ASP A 316 18.34 18.24 -6.95
C ASP A 316 18.70 17.83 -5.50
N ILE A 317 18.01 16.87 -4.89
CA ILE A 317 18.39 16.28 -3.59
C ILE A 317 19.75 15.55 -3.69
N GLY A 318 20.24 15.30 -4.89
CA GLY A 318 21.61 14.81 -5.12
C GLY A 318 21.80 13.32 -4.87
N TRP A 319 20.73 12.53 -4.87
CA TRP A 319 20.84 11.07 -4.88
C TRP A 319 21.43 10.60 -6.21
N ASP A 320 22.47 9.80 -6.11
CA ASP A 320 22.97 9.05 -7.28
C ASP A 320 22.06 7.83 -7.49
N TRP A 321 21.12 7.96 -8.40
CA TRP A 321 20.14 6.93 -8.76
C TRP A 321 20.77 5.75 -9.51
N ASN A 322 22.02 5.41 -9.22
CA ASN A 322 22.71 4.23 -9.75
C ASN A 322 22.51 4.03 -11.28
N GLY A 323 22.56 5.13 -12.04
CA GLY A 323 22.46 5.08 -13.50
C GLY A 323 21.04 5.08 -14.07
N ASP A 324 20.01 5.36 -13.29
CA ASP A 324 18.67 5.55 -13.86
C ASP A 324 18.56 6.91 -14.58
N VAL A 325 19.12 6.93 -15.79
CA VAL A 325 19.14 8.10 -16.67
C VAL A 325 17.76 8.51 -17.16
N ALA A 326 16.76 7.62 -17.04
CA ALA A 326 15.40 7.88 -17.48
C ALA A 326 14.75 9.04 -16.68
N LEU A 327 15.11 9.25 -15.44
CA LEU A 327 14.61 10.36 -14.63
C LEU A 327 15.06 11.72 -15.17
N TYR A 328 16.32 11.82 -15.60
CA TYR A 328 16.86 13.03 -16.25
C TYR A 328 16.22 13.28 -17.60
N TRP A 329 15.99 12.20 -18.37
CA TRP A 329 15.23 12.28 -19.63
C TRP A 329 13.81 12.74 -19.42
N ASN A 330 13.08 12.18 -18.45
CA ASN A 330 11.72 12.61 -18.12
C ASN A 330 11.68 14.09 -17.76
N ALA A 331 12.57 14.55 -16.89
CA ALA A 331 12.67 15.96 -16.55
C ALA A 331 12.94 16.83 -17.78
N ALA A 332 13.88 16.43 -18.64
CA ALA A 332 14.21 17.16 -19.86
C ALA A 332 13.00 17.32 -20.79
N CYS A 333 12.29 16.21 -21.08
CA CYS A 333 11.09 16.23 -21.91
C CYS A 333 9.98 17.10 -21.32
N LEU A 334 9.70 16.94 -20.05
CA LEU A 334 8.62 17.66 -19.38
C LEU A 334 8.91 19.17 -19.32
N PHE A 335 10.14 19.58 -19.01
CA PHE A 335 10.53 20.99 -19.07
C PHE A 335 10.44 21.55 -20.50
N TYR A 336 10.80 20.76 -21.52
CA TYR A 336 10.61 21.15 -22.90
C TYR A 336 9.13 21.41 -23.25
N LEU A 337 8.25 20.49 -22.84
CA LEU A 337 6.81 20.57 -23.10
C LEU A 337 6.13 21.79 -22.44
N ILE A 338 6.61 22.21 -21.27
CA ILE A 338 6.09 23.42 -20.60
C ILE A 338 6.81 24.71 -21.01
N GLY A 339 7.73 24.64 -22.00
CA GLY A 339 8.40 25.82 -22.57
C GLY A 339 9.68 26.27 -21.82
N GLU A 340 10.09 25.57 -20.77
CA GLU A 340 11.27 25.86 -19.94
C GLU A 340 12.56 25.31 -20.60
N LYS A 341 12.91 25.88 -21.76
CA LYS A 341 13.95 25.36 -22.68
C LYS A 341 15.34 25.22 -22.04
N GLU A 342 15.74 26.16 -21.20
CA GLU A 342 17.08 26.10 -20.56
C GLU A 342 17.15 24.99 -19.51
N ARG A 343 16.07 24.74 -18.77
CA ARG A 343 15.99 23.60 -17.85
C ARG A 343 15.95 22.27 -18.61
N ALA A 344 15.21 22.21 -19.72
CA ALA A 344 15.17 21.04 -20.60
C ALA A 344 16.57 20.66 -21.08
N LYS A 345 17.34 21.62 -21.57
CA LYS A 345 18.75 21.41 -22.00
C LYS A 345 19.63 20.96 -20.84
N HIS A 346 19.48 21.58 -19.66
CA HIS A 346 20.26 21.23 -18.49
C HIS A 346 20.07 19.75 -18.12
N TYR A 347 18.82 19.28 -17.99
CA TYR A 347 18.52 17.90 -17.65
C TYR A 347 18.87 16.93 -18.78
N TYR A 348 18.72 17.32 -20.05
CA TYR A 348 19.17 16.51 -21.17
C TYR A 348 20.67 16.29 -21.19
N LYS A 349 21.47 17.34 -20.96
CA LYS A 349 22.92 17.20 -20.82
C LYS A 349 23.30 16.24 -19.69
N LYS A 350 22.66 16.39 -18.52
CA LYS A 350 22.85 15.45 -17.39
C LYS A 350 22.47 14.01 -17.76
N ALA A 351 21.38 13.81 -18.52
CA ALA A 351 21.01 12.49 -19.01
C ALA A 351 22.12 11.87 -19.87
N VAL A 352 22.63 12.62 -20.85
CA VAL A 352 23.71 12.18 -21.75
C VAL A 352 25.01 11.92 -20.97
N GLU A 353 25.40 12.79 -20.06
CA GLU A 353 26.57 12.61 -19.19
C GLU A 353 26.49 11.33 -18.36
N LYS A 354 25.28 10.94 -17.95
CA LYS A 354 25.03 9.71 -17.19
C LYS A 354 24.76 8.48 -18.05
N GLY A 355 24.89 8.58 -19.37
CA GLY A 355 24.81 7.44 -20.29
C GLY A 355 23.47 7.28 -21.01
N TRP A 356 22.62 8.31 -21.06
CA TRP A 356 21.44 8.31 -21.93
C TRP A 356 21.87 8.18 -23.40
N LYS A 357 21.25 7.24 -24.12
CA LYS A 357 21.49 7.01 -25.55
C LYS A 357 20.25 7.34 -26.37
N ASP A 358 19.15 6.70 -26.06
CA ASP A 358 17.87 6.89 -26.72
C ASP A 358 16.70 6.38 -25.86
N ILE A 359 15.45 6.63 -26.32
CA ILE A 359 14.23 6.24 -25.60
C ILE A 359 13.98 4.72 -25.57
N HIS A 360 14.68 3.94 -26.37
CA HIS A 360 14.54 2.48 -26.47
C HIS A 360 15.56 1.73 -25.62
N GLN A 361 16.51 2.47 -25.04
CA GLN A 361 17.49 1.90 -24.12
C GLN A 361 16.76 1.19 -22.95
N PRO A 362 17.21 0.01 -22.54
CA PRO A 362 16.69 -0.64 -21.32
C PRO A 362 16.91 0.26 -20.10
N HIS A 363 15.87 0.48 -19.32
CA HIS A 363 15.91 1.28 -18.11
C HIS A 363 15.41 0.47 -16.92
N TYR A 364 16.03 0.66 -15.77
CA TYR A 364 15.58 0.10 -14.52
C TYR A 364 14.21 0.69 -14.12
N HIS A 365 13.94 1.96 -14.48
CA HIS A 365 12.69 2.63 -14.19
C HIS A 365 11.67 2.35 -15.30
N GLU A 366 10.51 1.80 -14.96
CA GLU A 366 9.45 1.44 -15.93
C GLU A 366 8.77 2.66 -16.59
N HIS A 367 8.88 3.84 -15.97
CA HIS A 367 8.15 5.03 -16.35
C HIS A 367 9.03 6.03 -17.11
N VAL A 368 9.37 5.69 -18.34
CA VAL A 368 10.06 6.58 -19.28
C VAL A 368 9.04 7.33 -20.10
N TYR A 369 9.22 8.64 -20.27
CA TYR A 369 8.39 9.42 -21.19
C TYR A 369 8.62 8.93 -22.63
N ARG A 370 7.59 8.34 -23.24
CA ARG A 370 7.61 7.71 -24.58
C ARG A 370 6.34 8.04 -25.37
N GLU A 371 5.88 9.29 -25.36
CA GLU A 371 4.74 9.71 -26.16
C GLU A 371 5.14 9.99 -27.62
N LYS A 372 4.17 10.25 -28.50
CA LYS A 372 4.38 10.39 -29.95
C LYS A 372 5.44 11.43 -30.36
N ASP A 373 5.64 12.45 -29.52
CA ASP A 373 6.57 13.55 -29.73
C ASP A 373 7.97 13.31 -29.14
N SER A 374 8.18 12.24 -28.39
CA SER A 374 9.43 11.98 -27.65
C SER A 374 10.65 11.90 -28.54
N GLU A 375 10.58 11.26 -29.71
CA GLU A 375 11.70 11.22 -30.68
C GLU A 375 12.02 12.60 -31.26
N GLN A 376 10.99 13.41 -31.52
CA GLN A 376 11.18 14.78 -32.00
C GLN A 376 11.83 15.65 -30.92
N ILE A 377 11.36 15.55 -29.68
CA ILE A 377 11.95 16.25 -28.53
C ILE A 377 13.41 15.85 -28.35
N ALA A 378 13.73 14.55 -28.44
CA ALA A 378 15.09 14.05 -28.32
C ALA A 378 16.02 14.68 -29.37
N ARG A 379 15.60 14.77 -30.65
CA ARG A 379 16.37 15.43 -31.71
C ARG A 379 16.59 16.91 -31.42
N ILE A 380 15.52 17.64 -31.07
CA ILE A 380 15.61 19.07 -30.77
C ILE A 380 16.56 19.34 -29.60
N LEU A 381 16.49 18.55 -28.54
CA LEU A 381 17.35 18.70 -27.38
C LEU A 381 18.81 18.33 -27.69
N ALA A 382 19.04 17.29 -28.51
CA ALA A 382 20.36 16.92 -28.96
C ALA A 382 21.03 18.02 -29.79
N GLU A 383 20.32 18.60 -30.77
CA GLU A 383 20.79 19.72 -31.60
C GLU A 383 21.05 20.98 -30.75
N ALA A 384 20.22 21.28 -29.77
CA ALA A 384 20.35 22.43 -28.90
C ALA A 384 21.47 22.31 -27.84
N CYS A 385 22.04 21.12 -27.68
CA CYS A 385 23.13 20.83 -26.75
C CYS A 385 24.49 20.64 -27.43
N GLN A 386 24.56 20.63 -28.77
CA GLN A 386 25.79 20.70 -29.54
C GLN A 386 26.34 22.12 -29.54
#